data_f200673684da57ad8a31abfa142f2fae
#
_entry.id   f200673684da57ad8a31abfa142f2fae
#
_cell.length_a   1.000
_cell.length_b   1.000
_cell.length_c   1.000
_cell.angle_alpha   90.00
_cell.angle_beta   90.00
_cell.angle_gamma   90.00
#
_symmetry.space_group_name_H-M   'P 1'
#
loop_
_entity.id
_entity.type
_entity.pdbx_description
1 polymer ?
#
loop_
_entity_poly.entity_id
_entity_poly.type
_entity_poly.pdbx_seq_one_letter_code
_entity_poly.pdbx_strand_id
1 'polypeptide(L)'
;GKTSGTGVAFTRDPATGENVFYGEYLIDAQGEDGVAGVRTPKPIAKMAKDLPKSHKELLVIRKKLEKHFRDVQDVEFTIEEGKLWMLQTRNGKRTGFAAVNIALDMVKERLIKKEEAILRIPADDLGHLLAPIFDAKAEKAAKKVGSGLPAGPGAASGKIYFSWEDSVKAAEKGEKVILVRQATSPEDLRGMIAADGILTTEGGASSHAALVARQMGKVCVCGAHGMTIDYSKKTLSGNGVTLKEGDELSLNGFVGNVYK
;
A
#
# COMPACT_ATOMS: atom_id res chain seq x y z
N GLY A 1 -25.54 16.44 15.91
CA GLY A 1 -26.50 17.10 15.00
C GLY A 1 -25.91 17.33 13.60
N LYS A 2 -26.69 17.74 12.63
CA LYS A 2 -26.28 17.89 11.21
C LYS A 2 -25.11 18.87 10.99
N THR A 3 -24.85 19.76 11.94
CA THR A 3 -23.76 20.75 11.94
C THR A 3 -22.59 20.37 12.83
N SER A 4 -22.59 19.15 13.35
CA SER A 4 -21.53 18.59 14.20
C SER A 4 -20.92 17.37 13.57
N GLY A 5 -19.66 17.07 13.91
CA GLY A 5 -18.97 15.91 13.36
C GLY A 5 -17.52 15.84 13.83
N THR A 6 -16.85 14.79 13.42
CA THR A 6 -15.42 14.57 13.73
C THR A 6 -14.71 14.06 12.48
N GLY A 7 -13.40 14.24 12.40
CA GLY A 7 -12.62 13.73 11.28
C GLY A 7 -11.13 13.72 11.54
N VAL A 8 -10.47 13.00 10.64
CA VAL A 8 -9.01 12.91 10.55
C VAL A 8 -8.58 13.26 9.14
N ALA A 9 -7.49 13.99 9.00
CA ALA A 9 -7.00 14.37 7.69
C ALA A 9 -5.50 14.57 7.66
N PHE A 10 -4.93 14.33 6.49
CA PHE A 10 -3.55 14.63 6.15
C PHE A 10 -3.49 15.89 5.29
N THR A 11 -2.53 16.73 5.52
CA THR A 11 -2.35 17.94 4.71
C THR A 11 -1.97 17.65 3.25
N ARG A 12 -1.42 16.44 2.97
CA ARG A 12 -1.21 15.87 1.62
C ARG A 12 -1.55 14.39 1.64
N ASP A 13 -1.75 13.78 0.47
CA ASP A 13 -2.00 12.35 0.38
C ASP A 13 -0.79 11.55 0.91
N PRO A 14 -0.95 10.77 1.99
CA PRO A 14 0.16 10.03 2.60
C PRO A 14 0.65 8.84 1.77
N ALA A 15 -0.13 8.38 0.80
CA ALA A 15 0.24 7.28 -0.08
C ALA A 15 1.01 7.76 -1.31
N THR A 16 0.60 8.87 -1.93
CA THR A 16 1.15 9.37 -3.19
C THR A 16 2.02 10.61 -3.04
N GLY A 17 1.82 11.40 -1.98
CA GLY A 17 2.46 12.69 -1.77
C GLY A 17 1.81 13.85 -2.51
N GLU A 18 0.73 13.61 -3.26
CA GLU A 18 -0.01 14.67 -3.95
C GLU A 18 -0.46 15.77 -2.99
N ASN A 19 -0.35 17.02 -3.43
CA ASN A 19 -0.74 18.19 -2.65
C ASN A 19 -2.27 18.37 -2.63
N VAL A 20 -2.98 17.34 -2.17
CA VAL A 20 -4.42 17.31 -1.96
C VAL A 20 -4.73 17.12 -0.48
N PHE A 21 -5.78 17.76 0.01
CA PHE A 21 -6.25 17.55 1.37
C PHE A 21 -6.93 16.19 1.45
N TYR A 22 -6.30 15.25 2.15
CA TYR A 22 -6.70 13.85 2.18
C TYR A 22 -7.21 13.47 3.57
N GLY A 23 -8.36 12.77 3.65
CA GLY A 23 -8.90 12.34 4.93
C GLY A 23 -10.37 12.02 4.88
N GLU A 24 -10.93 11.82 6.06
CA GLU A 24 -12.29 11.37 6.25
C GLU A 24 -12.97 12.10 7.40
N TYR A 25 -14.29 12.20 7.34
CA TYR A 25 -15.10 12.78 8.40
C TYR A 25 -16.44 12.05 8.53
N LEU A 26 -17.00 12.14 9.73
CA LEU A 26 -18.34 11.68 10.08
C LEU A 26 -19.18 12.85 10.58
N ILE A 27 -20.41 12.98 10.08
CA ILE A 27 -21.39 13.94 10.59
C ILE A 27 -22.17 13.28 11.72
N ASP A 28 -22.53 14.07 12.75
CA ASP A 28 -23.29 13.61 13.91
C ASP A 28 -22.62 12.42 14.61
N ALA A 29 -21.31 12.55 14.85
CA ALA A 29 -20.46 11.54 15.42
C ALA A 29 -19.48 12.15 16.41
N GLN A 30 -19.04 11.35 17.39
CA GLN A 30 -17.94 11.65 18.29
C GLN A 30 -16.66 10.94 17.79
N GLY A 31 -15.49 11.32 18.33
CA GLY A 31 -14.19 10.78 17.89
C GLY A 31 -14.10 9.25 17.93
N GLU A 32 -14.73 8.62 18.91
CA GLU A 32 -14.78 7.17 19.08
C GLU A 32 -15.58 6.45 17.98
N ASP A 33 -16.59 7.08 17.39
CA ASP A 33 -17.44 6.50 16.35
C ASP A 33 -16.64 6.24 15.04
N GLY A 34 -15.62 7.05 14.78
CA GLY A 34 -14.72 6.87 13.64
C GLY A 34 -13.80 5.67 13.78
N VAL A 35 -13.39 5.35 15.01
CA VAL A 35 -12.48 4.24 15.32
C VAL A 35 -13.25 2.92 15.45
N ALA A 36 -14.48 2.96 15.92
CA ALA A 36 -15.31 1.77 16.16
C ALA A 36 -15.85 1.09 14.89
N GLY A 37 -15.67 1.68 13.70
CA GLY A 37 -16.07 1.06 12.41
C GLY A 37 -17.57 0.88 12.20
N VAL A 38 -18.40 1.47 13.07
CA VAL A 38 -19.87 1.31 13.05
C VAL A 38 -20.53 2.10 11.90
N ARG A 39 -19.85 3.16 11.41
CA ARG A 39 -20.37 4.03 10.34
C ARG A 39 -19.29 4.26 9.30
N THR A 40 -19.69 4.27 8.02
CA THR A 40 -18.75 4.54 6.91
C THR A 40 -18.45 6.04 6.84
N PRO A 41 -17.20 6.47 7.02
CA PRO A 41 -16.82 7.86 6.90
C PRO A 41 -16.90 8.36 5.45
N LYS A 42 -17.05 9.67 5.30
CA LYS A 42 -17.05 10.35 4.01
C LYS A 42 -15.68 10.92 3.71
N PRO A 43 -15.20 10.88 2.46
CA PRO A 43 -13.98 11.57 2.05
C PRO A 43 -14.04 13.07 2.36
N ILE A 44 -12.94 13.64 2.86
CA ILE A 44 -12.85 15.06 3.28
C ILE A 44 -13.26 16.04 2.17
N ALA A 45 -13.06 15.69 0.90
CA ALA A 45 -13.46 16.49 -0.25
C ALA A 45 -14.98 16.75 -0.30
N LYS A 46 -15.82 15.83 0.20
CA LYS A 46 -17.28 16.01 0.27
C LYS A 46 -17.70 17.01 1.34
N MET A 47 -16.82 17.32 2.28
CA MET A 47 -17.08 18.30 3.34
C MET A 47 -17.31 19.72 2.78
N ALA A 48 -16.74 20.03 1.61
CA ALA A 48 -17.02 21.29 0.92
C ALA A 48 -18.51 21.54 0.66
N LYS A 49 -19.28 20.46 0.47
CA LYS A 49 -20.73 20.52 0.28
C LYS A 49 -21.50 20.44 1.60
N ASP A 50 -21.09 19.51 2.47
CA ASP A 50 -21.83 19.19 3.70
C ASP A 50 -21.61 20.24 4.79
N LEU A 51 -20.38 20.74 4.95
CA LEU A 51 -19.95 21.69 5.98
C LEU A 51 -19.00 22.76 5.38
N PRO A 52 -19.47 23.62 4.46
CA PRO A 52 -18.60 24.47 3.65
C PRO A 52 -17.77 25.48 4.45
N LYS A 53 -18.30 26.01 5.55
CA LYS A 53 -17.58 26.94 6.43
C LYS A 53 -16.38 26.27 7.11
N SER A 54 -16.62 25.12 7.73
CA SER A 54 -15.57 24.35 8.44
C SER A 54 -14.54 23.80 7.45
N HIS A 55 -14.95 23.39 6.24
CA HIS A 55 -14.02 22.97 5.19
C HIS A 55 -13.08 24.11 4.77
N LYS A 56 -13.59 25.33 4.54
CA LYS A 56 -12.75 26.49 4.22
C LYS A 56 -11.75 26.82 5.34
N GLU A 57 -12.21 26.73 6.58
CA GLU A 57 -11.35 26.96 7.75
C GLU A 57 -10.24 25.90 7.86
N LEU A 58 -10.57 24.62 7.64
CA LEU A 58 -9.58 23.54 7.59
C LEU A 58 -8.53 23.75 6.50
N LEU A 59 -8.90 24.24 5.31
CA LEU A 59 -7.94 24.55 4.26
C LEU A 59 -6.97 25.68 4.63
N VAL A 60 -7.41 26.66 5.40
CA VAL A 60 -6.54 27.71 5.93
C VAL A 60 -5.60 27.14 6.98
N ILE A 61 -6.12 26.32 7.90
CA ILE A 61 -5.34 25.65 8.95
C ILE A 61 -4.30 24.73 8.32
N ARG A 62 -4.67 23.93 7.33
CA ARG A 62 -3.77 23.06 6.54
C ARG A 62 -2.51 23.81 6.09
N LYS A 63 -2.70 24.96 5.44
CA LYS A 63 -1.58 25.79 4.95
C LYS A 63 -0.73 26.36 6.08
N LYS A 64 -1.37 26.78 7.18
CA LYS A 64 -0.65 27.29 8.36
C LYS A 64 0.21 26.20 9.00
N LEU A 65 -0.31 24.98 9.11
CA LEU A 65 0.39 23.84 9.71
C LEU A 65 1.62 23.46 8.87
N GLU A 66 1.45 23.27 7.55
CA GLU A 66 2.59 22.96 6.68
C GLU A 66 3.68 24.03 6.71
N LYS A 67 3.28 25.31 6.71
CA LYS A 67 4.24 26.42 6.81
C LYS A 67 4.96 26.46 8.15
N HIS A 68 4.26 26.19 9.26
CA HIS A 68 4.81 26.22 10.59
C HIS A 68 5.76 25.05 10.85
N PHE A 69 5.29 23.84 10.60
CA PHE A 69 6.07 22.61 10.82
C PHE A 69 7.04 22.32 9.67
N ARG A 70 6.85 22.97 8.52
CA ARG A 70 7.63 22.76 7.31
C ARG A 70 7.59 21.28 6.85
N ASP A 71 6.49 20.58 7.18
CA ASP A 71 6.24 19.18 6.88
C ASP A 71 4.75 18.88 6.80
N VAL A 72 4.42 17.74 6.20
CA VAL A 72 3.05 17.21 6.14
C VAL A 72 2.57 16.86 7.54
N GLN A 73 1.36 17.25 7.85
CA GLN A 73 0.73 17.01 9.13
C GLN A 73 -0.48 16.08 9.00
N ASP A 74 -0.62 15.21 9.98
CA ASP A 74 -1.81 14.43 10.29
C ASP A 74 -2.58 15.17 11.38
N VAL A 75 -3.85 15.44 11.15
CA VAL A 75 -4.67 16.28 12.02
C VAL A 75 -5.95 15.57 12.42
N GLU A 76 -6.33 15.77 13.66
CA GLU A 76 -7.62 15.35 14.20
C GLU A 76 -8.43 16.60 14.54
N PHE A 77 -9.71 16.60 14.18
CA PHE A 77 -10.58 17.74 14.41
C PHE A 77 -12.00 17.30 14.77
N THR A 78 -12.71 18.19 15.46
CA THR A 78 -14.14 18.04 15.69
C THR A 78 -14.86 19.33 15.31
N ILE A 79 -16.14 19.20 14.99
CA ILE A 79 -17.03 20.31 14.70
C ILE A 79 -18.21 20.17 15.64
N GLU A 80 -18.46 21.21 16.42
CA GLU A 80 -19.58 21.29 17.33
C GLU A 80 -20.42 22.51 16.95
N GLU A 81 -21.67 22.26 16.56
CA GLU A 81 -22.62 23.31 16.14
C GLU A 81 -22.05 24.29 15.10
N GLY A 82 -21.30 23.77 14.13
CA GLY A 82 -20.65 24.54 13.06
C GLY A 82 -19.36 25.24 13.46
N LYS A 83 -18.86 25.08 14.70
CA LYS A 83 -17.59 25.59 15.16
C LYS A 83 -16.53 24.50 15.07
N LEU A 84 -15.42 24.80 14.40
CA LEU A 84 -14.29 23.88 14.22
C LEU A 84 -13.35 23.94 15.44
N TRP A 85 -12.92 22.77 15.88
CA TRP A 85 -11.92 22.58 16.92
C TRP A 85 -10.84 21.64 16.42
N MET A 86 -9.58 22.07 16.49
CA MET A 86 -8.43 21.21 16.25
C MET A 86 -8.09 20.48 17.55
N LEU A 87 -8.05 19.15 17.50
CA LEU A 87 -7.79 18.32 18.66
C LEU A 87 -6.32 17.93 18.76
N GLN A 88 -5.72 17.54 17.64
CA GLN A 88 -4.34 17.09 17.58
C GLN A 88 -3.72 17.37 16.21
N THR A 89 -2.41 17.60 16.19
CA THR A 89 -1.57 17.54 15.00
C THR A 89 -0.30 16.77 15.28
N ARG A 90 0.16 16.02 14.30
CA ARG A 90 1.42 15.26 14.35
C ARG A 90 2.04 15.16 12.95
N ASN A 91 3.33 14.84 12.90
CA ASN A 91 3.98 14.61 11.61
C ASN A 91 3.29 13.46 10.88
N GLY A 92 2.85 13.69 9.65
CA GLY A 92 2.13 12.73 8.85
C GLY A 92 3.01 11.55 8.46
N LYS A 93 2.63 10.35 8.89
CA LYS A 93 3.22 9.10 8.40
C LYS A 93 2.91 8.98 6.92
N ARG A 94 3.86 8.47 6.13
CA ARG A 94 3.77 8.42 4.68
C ARG A 94 4.54 7.24 4.11
N THR A 95 4.21 6.83 2.90
CA THR A 95 5.00 5.85 2.15
C THR A 95 6.32 6.46 1.69
N GLY A 96 7.33 5.64 1.36
CA GLY A 96 8.58 6.11 0.78
C GLY A 96 8.38 6.89 -0.51
N PHE A 97 7.45 6.45 -1.36
CA PHE A 97 7.05 7.15 -2.58
C PHE A 97 6.50 8.55 -2.27
N ALA A 98 5.58 8.66 -1.33
CA ALA A 98 5.05 9.94 -0.89
C ALA A 98 6.13 10.83 -0.26
N ALA A 99 7.07 10.27 0.51
CA ALA A 99 8.17 11.01 1.11
C ALA A 99 9.02 11.75 0.07
N VAL A 100 9.35 11.07 -1.04
CA VAL A 100 10.11 11.68 -2.15
C VAL A 100 9.30 12.80 -2.81
N ASN A 101 8.05 12.54 -3.18
CA ASN A 101 7.20 13.54 -3.84
C ASN A 101 6.97 14.78 -2.97
N ILE A 102 6.65 14.56 -1.68
CA ILE A 102 6.48 15.64 -0.70
C ILE A 102 7.77 16.46 -0.56
N ALA A 103 8.92 15.81 -0.41
CA ALA A 103 10.20 16.49 -0.28
C ALA A 103 10.53 17.35 -1.51
N LEU A 104 10.33 16.81 -2.72
CA LEU A 104 10.53 17.54 -3.98
C LEU A 104 9.60 18.75 -4.10
N ASP A 105 8.32 18.59 -3.79
CA ASP A 105 7.35 19.67 -3.88
C ASP A 105 7.60 20.76 -2.84
N MET A 106 7.95 20.38 -1.60
CA MET A 106 8.30 21.35 -0.56
C MET A 106 9.57 22.15 -0.89
N VAL A 107 10.54 21.57 -1.62
CA VAL A 107 11.68 22.32 -2.16
C VAL A 107 11.22 23.31 -3.23
N LYS A 108 10.39 22.88 -4.20
CA LYS A 108 9.81 23.77 -5.23
C LYS A 108 9.00 24.91 -4.63
N GLU A 109 8.24 24.63 -3.59
CA GLU A 109 7.44 25.59 -2.81
C GLU A 109 8.30 26.48 -1.89
N ARG A 110 9.62 26.23 -1.81
CA ARG A 110 10.59 26.95 -0.94
C ARG A 110 10.28 26.82 0.57
N LEU A 111 9.60 25.75 0.96
CA LEU A 111 9.34 25.44 2.37
C LEU A 111 10.57 24.84 3.06
N ILE A 112 11.35 24.04 2.31
CA ILE A 112 12.57 23.39 2.80
C ILE A 112 13.71 23.54 1.78
N LYS A 113 14.95 23.34 2.24
CA LYS A 113 16.15 23.29 1.37
C LYS A 113 16.37 21.89 0.82
N LYS A 114 17.17 21.76 -0.25
CA LYS A 114 17.50 20.46 -0.87
C LYS A 114 18.16 19.48 0.10
N GLU A 115 19.07 19.97 0.93
CA GLU A 115 19.78 19.18 1.91
C GLU A 115 18.80 18.60 2.95
N GLU A 116 17.84 19.41 3.38
CA GLU A 116 16.79 18.98 4.32
C GLU A 116 15.84 17.96 3.68
N ALA A 117 15.54 18.13 2.39
CA ALA A 117 14.71 17.18 1.64
C ALA A 117 15.35 15.78 1.58
N ILE A 118 16.67 15.71 1.34
CA ILE A 118 17.41 14.45 1.31
C ILE A 118 17.34 13.73 2.67
N LEU A 119 17.51 14.48 3.76
CA LEU A 119 17.46 13.90 5.11
C LEU A 119 16.07 13.41 5.54
N ARG A 120 15.01 13.82 4.84
CA ARG A 120 13.64 13.41 5.13
C ARG A 120 13.21 12.12 4.43
N ILE A 121 14.02 11.62 3.50
CA ILE A 121 13.75 10.38 2.78
C ILE A 121 14.45 9.25 3.54
N PRO A 122 13.71 8.32 4.17
CA PRO A 122 14.32 7.20 4.86
C PRO A 122 15.11 6.33 3.88
N ALA A 123 16.36 6.01 4.21
CA ALA A 123 17.22 5.20 3.35
C ALA A 123 16.62 3.81 3.07
N ASP A 124 15.92 3.23 4.05
CA ASP A 124 15.26 1.94 3.92
C ASP A 124 14.11 1.95 2.89
N ASP A 125 13.48 3.11 2.69
CA ASP A 125 12.42 3.26 1.70
C ASP A 125 12.95 3.31 0.26
N LEU A 126 14.25 3.60 0.05
CA LEU A 126 14.86 3.64 -1.28
C LEU A 126 14.80 2.29 -1.98
N GLY A 127 14.95 1.19 -1.25
CA GLY A 127 14.78 -0.16 -1.79
C GLY A 127 13.40 -0.39 -2.40
N HIS A 128 12.35 0.15 -1.75
CA HIS A 128 10.97 0.09 -2.25
C HIS A 128 10.76 0.97 -3.49
N LEU A 129 11.43 2.12 -3.55
CA LEU A 129 11.32 3.06 -4.67
C LEU A 129 12.05 2.57 -5.93
N LEU A 130 13.10 1.77 -5.74
CA LEU A 130 13.86 1.16 -6.81
C LEU A 130 13.31 -0.21 -7.24
N ALA A 131 12.28 -0.72 -6.54
CA ALA A 131 11.64 -1.97 -6.91
C ALA A 131 10.99 -1.87 -8.30
N PRO A 132 11.05 -2.92 -9.11
CA PRO A 132 10.41 -2.96 -10.42
C PRO A 132 8.92 -2.65 -10.33
N ILE A 133 8.39 -1.94 -11.31
CA ILE A 133 6.95 -1.66 -11.47
C ILE A 133 6.49 -2.18 -12.83
N PHE A 134 5.21 -2.54 -12.92
CA PHE A 134 4.61 -2.84 -14.23
C PHE A 134 4.32 -1.56 -15.01
N ASP A 135 4.37 -1.67 -16.34
CA ASP A 135 3.79 -0.63 -17.20
C ASP A 135 2.29 -0.51 -16.93
N ALA A 136 1.82 0.70 -16.68
CA ALA A 136 0.44 0.94 -16.26
C ALA A 136 -0.61 0.53 -17.32
N LYS A 137 -0.26 0.58 -18.62
CA LYS A 137 -1.16 0.15 -19.70
C LYS A 137 -1.20 -1.37 -19.80
N ALA A 138 -0.03 -2.03 -19.68
CA ALA A 138 0.07 -3.48 -19.66
C ALA A 138 -0.67 -4.07 -18.45
N GLU A 139 -0.52 -3.48 -17.26
CA GLU A 139 -1.20 -3.95 -16.06
C GLU A 139 -2.74 -3.84 -16.18
N LYS A 140 -3.25 -2.73 -16.73
CA LYS A 140 -4.69 -2.56 -16.99
C LYS A 140 -5.26 -3.54 -18.00
N ALA A 141 -4.45 -3.99 -18.97
CA ALA A 141 -4.84 -4.95 -19.99
C ALA A 141 -4.71 -6.40 -19.50
N ALA A 142 -3.91 -6.65 -18.47
CA ALA A 142 -3.64 -7.99 -17.96
C ALA A 142 -4.87 -8.60 -17.29
N LYS A 143 -5.04 -9.92 -17.46
CA LYS A 143 -6.13 -10.66 -16.82
C LYS A 143 -5.81 -10.91 -15.36
N LYS A 144 -6.52 -10.22 -14.47
CA LYS A 144 -6.41 -10.45 -13.03
C LYS A 144 -7.01 -11.81 -12.67
N VAL A 145 -6.19 -12.68 -12.08
CA VAL A 145 -6.56 -14.05 -11.69
C VAL A 145 -6.76 -14.21 -10.18
N GLY A 146 -6.30 -13.24 -9.39
CA GLY A 146 -6.49 -13.24 -7.94
C GLY A 146 -5.99 -11.96 -7.30
N SER A 147 -6.14 -11.89 -5.98
CA SER A 147 -5.55 -10.84 -5.13
C SER A 147 -5.36 -11.35 -3.71
N GLY A 148 -4.35 -10.81 -3.06
CA GLY A 148 -4.02 -11.08 -1.67
C GLY A 148 -3.50 -9.82 -0.98
N LEU A 149 -2.84 -10.00 0.16
CA LEU A 149 -2.20 -8.91 0.90
C LEU A 149 -0.84 -8.55 0.28
N PRO A 150 -0.55 -7.26 0.07
CA PRO A 150 0.76 -6.80 -0.34
C PRO A 150 1.77 -7.04 0.80
N ALA A 151 2.71 -7.96 0.59
CA ALA A 151 3.65 -8.40 1.62
C ALA A 151 5.10 -8.08 1.31
N GLY A 152 5.46 -7.97 0.04
CA GLY A 152 6.76 -7.51 -0.43
C GLY A 152 6.58 -6.66 -1.67
N PRO A 153 6.98 -5.37 -1.64
CA PRO A 153 6.71 -4.43 -2.72
C PRO A 153 7.50 -4.76 -3.99
N GLY A 154 6.94 -4.41 -5.14
CA GLY A 154 7.55 -4.60 -6.44
C GLY A 154 6.64 -5.32 -7.43
N ALA A 155 7.13 -5.45 -8.66
CA ALA A 155 6.53 -6.23 -9.72
C ALA A 155 7.45 -7.41 -10.07
N ALA A 156 6.90 -8.61 -10.12
CA ALA A 156 7.62 -9.79 -10.54
C ALA A 156 6.78 -10.59 -11.54
N SER A 157 7.43 -11.08 -12.59
CA SER A 157 6.84 -12.02 -13.55
C SER A 157 7.76 -13.22 -13.70
N GLY A 158 7.20 -14.39 -13.80
CA GLY A 158 7.96 -15.62 -13.98
C GLY A 158 7.06 -16.84 -14.06
N LYS A 159 7.67 -18.00 -14.23
CA LYS A 159 6.99 -19.28 -14.29
C LYS A 159 6.62 -19.79 -12.91
N ILE A 160 5.44 -20.38 -12.81
CA ILE A 160 4.91 -20.97 -11.58
C ILE A 160 5.66 -22.26 -11.25
N TYR A 161 6.11 -22.35 -9.99
CA TYR A 161 6.60 -23.60 -9.39
C TYR A 161 5.98 -23.79 -8.00
N PHE A 162 5.64 -25.04 -7.68
CA PHE A 162 4.91 -25.38 -6.46
C PHE A 162 5.79 -26.02 -5.37
N SER A 163 7.07 -26.25 -5.66
CA SER A 163 8.05 -26.76 -4.69
C SER A 163 9.30 -25.90 -4.68
N TRP A 164 10.00 -25.89 -3.56
CA TRP A 164 11.26 -25.17 -3.46
C TRP A 164 12.35 -25.82 -4.35
N GLU A 165 12.34 -27.16 -4.48
CA GLU A 165 13.30 -27.91 -5.29
C GLU A 165 13.18 -27.54 -6.77
N ASP A 166 11.94 -27.54 -7.31
CA ASP A 166 11.69 -27.20 -8.71
C ASP A 166 11.98 -25.72 -8.98
N SER A 167 11.69 -24.84 -8.01
CA SER A 167 12.03 -23.41 -8.07
C SER A 167 13.54 -23.18 -8.19
N VAL A 168 14.33 -23.86 -7.35
CA VAL A 168 15.80 -23.75 -7.39
C VAL A 168 16.34 -24.27 -8.72
N LYS A 169 15.92 -25.45 -9.17
CA LYS A 169 16.33 -26.03 -10.46
C LYS A 169 16.01 -25.14 -11.66
N ALA A 170 14.85 -24.49 -11.64
CA ALA A 170 14.45 -23.57 -12.70
C ALA A 170 15.29 -22.28 -12.68
N ALA A 171 15.51 -21.70 -11.50
CA ALA A 171 16.35 -20.52 -11.34
C ALA A 171 17.81 -20.78 -11.76
N GLU A 172 18.37 -21.96 -11.48
CA GLU A 172 19.70 -22.37 -11.92
C GLU A 172 19.83 -22.45 -13.45
N LYS A 173 18.70 -22.70 -14.16
CA LYS A 173 18.63 -22.65 -15.62
C LYS A 173 18.41 -21.24 -16.17
N GLY A 174 18.37 -20.23 -15.32
CA GLY A 174 18.13 -18.83 -15.68
C GLY A 174 16.67 -18.45 -15.91
N GLU A 175 15.73 -19.30 -15.51
CA GLU A 175 14.30 -18.96 -15.58
C GLU A 175 13.92 -18.00 -14.47
N LYS A 176 13.01 -17.08 -14.75
CA LYS A 176 12.33 -16.29 -13.73
C LYS A 176 11.25 -17.12 -13.06
N VAL A 177 11.23 -17.13 -11.76
CA VAL A 177 10.44 -18.05 -10.96
C VAL A 177 9.48 -17.31 -10.04
N ILE A 178 8.22 -17.75 -10.04
CA ILE A 178 7.25 -17.43 -9.00
C ILE A 178 6.99 -18.69 -8.18
N LEU A 179 7.44 -18.68 -6.92
CA LEU A 179 7.15 -19.75 -5.98
C LEU A 179 5.71 -19.60 -5.47
N VAL A 180 4.90 -20.63 -5.68
CA VAL A 180 3.47 -20.66 -5.31
C VAL A 180 3.24 -21.73 -4.25
N ARG A 181 2.78 -21.31 -3.07
CA ARG A 181 2.51 -22.23 -1.94
C ARG A 181 1.17 -21.92 -1.29
N GLN A 182 0.59 -22.87 -0.58
CA GLN A 182 -0.53 -22.60 0.30
C GLN A 182 -0.08 -21.71 1.48
N ALA A 183 0.97 -22.14 2.15
CA ALA A 183 1.75 -21.38 3.11
C ALA A 183 3.22 -21.79 2.97
N THR A 184 4.16 -20.91 3.30
CA THR A 184 5.58 -21.27 3.31
C THR A 184 6.02 -21.76 4.68
N SER A 185 6.98 -22.67 4.69
CA SER A 185 7.68 -23.18 5.86
C SER A 185 9.19 -22.84 5.78
N PRO A 186 9.95 -23.08 6.86
CA PRO A 186 11.41 -22.89 6.81
C PRO A 186 12.10 -23.72 5.71
N GLU A 187 11.55 -24.86 5.32
CA GLU A 187 12.06 -25.70 4.24
C GLU A 187 11.99 -25.01 2.88
N ASP A 188 10.99 -24.15 2.67
CA ASP A 188 10.82 -23.39 1.43
C ASP A 188 11.85 -22.25 1.23
N LEU A 189 12.68 -21.96 2.25
CA LEU A 189 13.58 -20.82 2.26
C LEU A 189 14.50 -20.78 1.03
N ARG A 190 15.02 -21.91 0.58
CA ARG A 190 15.88 -21.99 -0.62
C ARG A 190 15.12 -21.60 -1.88
N GLY A 191 13.87 -22.07 -2.02
CA GLY A 191 12.98 -21.69 -3.12
C GLY A 191 12.61 -20.22 -3.09
N MET A 192 12.36 -19.67 -1.89
CA MET A 192 12.07 -18.25 -1.70
C MET A 192 13.27 -17.37 -2.09
N ILE A 193 14.49 -17.79 -1.78
CA ILE A 193 15.72 -17.08 -2.18
C ILE A 193 15.87 -17.10 -3.71
N ALA A 194 15.63 -18.25 -4.35
CA ALA A 194 15.78 -18.43 -5.79
C ALA A 194 14.68 -17.72 -6.61
N ALA A 195 13.47 -17.57 -6.05
CA ALA A 195 12.32 -16.98 -6.73
C ALA A 195 12.45 -15.46 -6.91
N ASP A 196 11.90 -14.95 -8.01
CA ASP A 196 11.71 -13.52 -8.28
C ASP A 196 10.49 -12.98 -7.52
N GLY A 197 9.48 -13.81 -7.30
CA GLY A 197 8.29 -13.49 -6.53
C GLY A 197 7.71 -14.69 -5.77
N ILE A 198 6.96 -14.39 -4.74
CA ILE A 198 6.35 -15.37 -3.83
C ILE A 198 4.86 -15.11 -3.75
N LEU A 199 4.05 -16.15 -3.98
CA LEU A 199 2.60 -16.13 -3.82
C LEU A 199 2.19 -17.17 -2.80
N THR A 200 1.41 -16.78 -1.78
CA THR A 200 0.72 -17.76 -0.93
C THR A 200 -0.78 -17.57 -0.97
N THR A 201 -1.54 -18.68 -0.96
CA THR A 201 -3.01 -18.64 -0.89
C THR A 201 -3.52 -18.43 0.52
N GLU A 202 -2.71 -18.73 1.53
CA GLU A 202 -3.00 -18.53 2.96
C GLU A 202 -1.96 -17.63 3.63
N GLY A 203 -2.26 -17.22 4.86
CA GLY A 203 -1.39 -16.39 5.67
C GLY A 203 -1.71 -14.90 5.58
N GLY A 204 -1.18 -14.15 6.52
CA GLY A 204 -1.37 -12.71 6.68
C GLY A 204 -0.06 -11.93 6.63
N ALA A 205 -0.11 -10.65 6.99
CA ALA A 205 1.04 -9.75 7.02
C ALA A 205 2.17 -10.18 7.99
N SER A 206 1.87 -11.01 8.98
CA SER A 206 2.80 -11.61 9.94
C SER A 206 3.17 -13.05 9.60
N SER A 207 2.75 -13.59 8.45
CA SER A 207 3.10 -14.95 8.03
C SER A 207 4.61 -15.10 7.75
N HIS A 208 5.10 -16.33 7.82
CA HIS A 208 6.49 -16.65 7.49
C HIS A 208 6.87 -16.11 6.09
N ALA A 209 6.00 -16.32 5.08
CA ALA A 209 6.22 -15.81 3.72
C ALA A 209 6.40 -14.29 3.70
N ALA A 210 5.53 -13.56 4.38
CA ALA A 210 5.57 -12.09 4.41
C ALA A 210 6.81 -11.54 5.13
N LEU A 211 7.20 -12.14 6.25
CA LEU A 211 8.36 -11.72 7.03
C LEU A 211 9.67 -11.96 6.27
N VAL A 212 9.83 -13.17 5.75
CA VAL A 212 11.05 -13.58 5.04
C VAL A 212 11.18 -12.82 3.71
N ALA A 213 10.08 -12.66 2.96
CA ALA A 213 10.10 -11.89 1.71
C ALA A 213 10.55 -10.44 1.93
N ARG A 214 10.04 -9.78 2.99
CA ARG A 214 10.47 -8.42 3.35
C ARG A 214 11.95 -8.34 3.72
N GLN A 215 12.44 -9.30 4.51
CA GLN A 215 13.87 -9.36 4.86
C GLN A 215 14.77 -9.54 3.64
N MET A 216 14.32 -10.28 2.64
CA MET A 216 15.06 -10.54 1.41
C MET A 216 14.80 -9.53 0.29
N GLY A 217 13.91 -8.55 0.49
CA GLY A 217 13.51 -7.60 -0.56
C GLY A 217 12.83 -8.27 -1.76
N LYS A 218 12.11 -9.38 -1.55
CA LYS A 218 11.42 -10.14 -2.60
C LYS A 218 9.98 -9.65 -2.76
N VAL A 219 9.52 -9.65 -4.01
CA VAL A 219 8.10 -9.40 -4.31
C VAL A 219 7.24 -10.50 -3.69
N CYS A 220 6.21 -10.12 -2.95
CA CYS A 220 5.38 -11.09 -2.25
C CYS A 220 3.92 -10.65 -2.17
N VAL A 221 3.03 -11.59 -2.50
CA VAL A 221 1.58 -11.49 -2.26
C VAL A 221 1.18 -12.66 -1.38
N CYS A 222 0.61 -12.39 -0.21
CA CYS A 222 0.19 -13.39 0.75
C CYS A 222 -1.33 -13.47 0.88
N GLY A 223 -1.85 -14.64 1.29
CA GLY A 223 -3.25 -14.80 1.63
C GLY A 223 -4.21 -14.54 0.47
N ALA A 224 -3.87 -15.02 -0.72
CA ALA A 224 -4.74 -14.94 -1.88
C ALA A 224 -5.89 -15.98 -1.77
N HIS A 225 -6.77 -15.80 -0.79
CA HIS A 225 -7.83 -16.76 -0.40
C HIS A 225 -8.83 -17.10 -1.52
N GLY A 226 -8.92 -16.28 -2.58
CA GLY A 226 -9.73 -16.58 -3.77
C GLY A 226 -9.05 -17.51 -4.77
N MET A 227 -7.82 -17.98 -4.46
CA MET A 227 -7.05 -18.87 -5.31
C MET A 227 -6.86 -20.22 -4.62
N THR A 228 -6.82 -21.28 -5.41
CA THR A 228 -6.70 -22.66 -4.94
C THR A 228 -5.56 -23.38 -5.63
N ILE A 229 -4.75 -24.12 -4.87
CA ILE A 229 -3.65 -24.94 -5.37
C ILE A 229 -4.06 -26.41 -5.32
N ASP A 230 -3.87 -27.12 -6.42
CA ASP A 230 -3.90 -28.58 -6.48
C ASP A 230 -2.47 -29.08 -6.70
N TYR A 231 -1.82 -29.53 -5.66
CA TYR A 231 -0.43 -30.01 -5.72
C TYR A 231 -0.28 -31.30 -6.54
N SER A 232 -1.31 -32.16 -6.55
CA SER A 232 -1.28 -33.43 -7.30
C SER A 232 -1.30 -33.19 -8.81
N LYS A 233 -2.02 -32.18 -9.26
CA LYS A 233 -2.10 -31.76 -10.66
C LYS A 233 -1.12 -30.64 -11.01
N LYS A 234 -0.41 -30.12 -9.99
CA LYS A 234 0.47 -28.94 -10.13
C LYS A 234 -0.25 -27.77 -10.83
N THR A 235 -1.38 -27.36 -10.26
CA THR A 235 -2.20 -26.26 -10.80
C THR A 235 -2.57 -25.22 -9.77
N LEU A 236 -2.71 -23.98 -10.25
CA LEU A 236 -3.22 -22.81 -9.50
C LEU A 236 -4.49 -22.33 -10.19
N SER A 237 -5.59 -22.22 -9.48
CA SER A 237 -6.88 -21.74 -10.01
C SER A 237 -7.34 -20.49 -9.30
N GLY A 238 -7.88 -19.51 -10.05
CA GLY A 238 -8.47 -18.28 -9.52
C GLY A 238 -9.23 -17.51 -10.61
N ASN A 239 -10.33 -16.87 -10.25
CA ASN A 239 -11.19 -16.09 -11.14
C ASN A 239 -11.52 -16.81 -12.48
N GLY A 240 -11.83 -18.12 -12.41
CA GLY A 240 -12.17 -18.95 -13.58
C GLY A 240 -10.99 -19.27 -14.51
N VAL A 241 -9.76 -19.05 -14.06
CA VAL A 241 -8.52 -19.39 -14.78
C VAL A 241 -7.81 -20.50 -14.01
N THR A 242 -7.32 -21.50 -14.72
CA THR A 242 -6.42 -22.53 -14.18
C THR A 242 -5.08 -22.46 -14.91
N LEU A 243 -4.01 -22.33 -14.13
CA LEU A 243 -2.62 -22.27 -14.58
C LEU A 243 -1.88 -23.51 -14.09
N LYS A 244 -0.95 -24.00 -14.90
CA LYS A 244 -0.11 -25.17 -14.58
C LYS A 244 1.29 -24.73 -14.17
N GLU A 245 2.03 -25.65 -13.58
CA GLU A 245 3.47 -25.47 -13.39
C GLU A 245 4.16 -25.13 -14.71
N GLY A 246 5.02 -24.12 -14.69
CA GLY A 246 5.68 -23.59 -15.89
C GLY A 246 4.91 -22.49 -16.64
N ASP A 247 3.63 -22.26 -16.34
CA ASP A 247 2.88 -21.14 -16.91
C ASP A 247 3.34 -19.80 -16.31
N GLU A 248 3.23 -18.73 -17.09
CA GLU A 248 3.58 -17.37 -16.67
C GLU A 248 2.58 -16.81 -15.64
N LEU A 249 3.11 -16.18 -14.62
CA LEU A 249 2.36 -15.46 -13.60
C LEU A 249 3.05 -14.15 -13.24
N SER A 250 2.27 -13.11 -12.98
CA SER A 250 2.78 -11.79 -12.57
C SER A 250 2.18 -11.36 -11.26
N LEU A 251 3.03 -10.84 -10.36
CA LEU A 251 2.65 -10.36 -9.03
C LEU A 251 2.91 -8.86 -8.92
N ASN A 252 1.90 -8.09 -8.52
CA ASN A 252 2.08 -6.72 -8.06
C ASN A 252 2.07 -6.70 -6.53
N GLY A 253 3.26 -6.69 -5.94
CA GLY A 253 3.46 -6.70 -4.50
C GLY A 253 3.16 -5.36 -3.81
N PHE A 254 2.88 -4.27 -4.56
CA PHE A 254 2.44 -2.99 -3.99
C PHE A 254 0.96 -3.00 -3.63
N VAL A 255 0.13 -3.68 -4.44
CA VAL A 255 -1.33 -3.69 -4.28
C VAL A 255 -1.90 -5.09 -4.05
N GLY A 256 -1.06 -6.13 -4.08
CA GLY A 256 -1.47 -7.51 -3.84
C GLY A 256 -2.21 -8.16 -5.02
N ASN A 257 -2.09 -7.66 -6.23
CA ASN A 257 -2.75 -8.22 -7.40
C ASN A 257 -1.92 -9.32 -8.06
N VAL A 258 -2.62 -10.31 -8.61
CA VAL A 258 -2.06 -11.46 -9.34
C VAL A 258 -2.66 -11.50 -10.75
N TYR A 259 -1.79 -11.57 -11.77
CA TYR A 259 -2.16 -11.51 -13.17
C TYR A 259 -1.60 -12.70 -13.97
N LYS A 260 -2.34 -13.04 -15.04
CA LYS A 260 -1.88 -13.94 -16.12
C LYS A 260 -1.39 -13.12 -17.29
#